data_f25a4098e40b839429506ea59f98b8d7
#
_entry.id   f25a4098e40b839429506ea59f98b8d7
#
_cell.length_a   1.000
_cell.length_b   1.000
_cell.length_c   1.000
_cell.angle_alpha   90.00
_cell.angle_beta   90.00
_cell.angle_gamma   90.00
#
_symmetry.space_group_name_H-M   'P 1'
#
loop_
_entity.id
_entity.type
_entity.pdbx_description
1 polymer ?
#
loop_
_entity_poly.entity_id
_entity_poly.type
_entity_poly.pdbx_seq_one_letter_code
_entity_poly.pdbx_strand_id
1 'polypeptide(L)'
;MHWADVVAEKLLESGSEHIISSGITPSGPIHLGNMREILTADAIVKAVNDKGGKARLVYVADNADPLRKVYPFLDEGKYKELVGFPLAEIPAPKGDESYDQYFLRPFFEALERVGVYPEVVNNYQFYQEGKFEECTKRIIDQTETARKILETVSGRQLPKNWFPWTFKDNDGRLCTGKVTKYDWPYVTFENDNGEEVTNNMAKGEGKLPWRLDWPSKWKVLGVTFEAFGKDHATKGGSYDTGKEIIEKILGSKGPHHIVYEWINLKGRGAM
;
A
#
# COMPACT_ATOMS: atom_id res chain seq x y z
N MET A 1 5.02 26.00 -20.19
CA MET A 1 4.82 24.54 -20.10
C MET A 1 4.90 24.16 -18.63
N HIS A 2 3.86 23.56 -18.10
CA HIS A 2 3.83 23.10 -16.72
C HIS A 2 4.58 21.76 -16.59
N TRP A 3 5.15 21.45 -15.42
CA TRP A 3 5.89 20.18 -15.23
C TRP A 3 5.01 18.93 -15.53
N ALA A 4 3.71 18.98 -15.20
CA ALA A 4 2.77 17.89 -15.49
C ALA A 4 2.60 17.65 -16.99
N ASP A 5 2.69 18.70 -17.83
CA ASP A 5 2.62 18.55 -19.29
C ASP A 5 3.79 17.73 -19.82
N VAL A 6 5.00 17.96 -19.28
CA VAL A 6 6.20 17.21 -19.67
C VAL A 6 6.07 15.73 -19.29
N VAL A 7 5.51 15.45 -18.10
CA VAL A 7 5.25 14.07 -17.65
C VAL A 7 4.20 13.41 -18.52
N ALA A 8 3.10 14.12 -18.81
CA ALA A 8 2.01 13.63 -19.65
C ALA A 8 2.50 13.29 -21.07
N GLU A 9 3.35 14.11 -21.69
CA GLU A 9 3.95 13.81 -22.99
C GLU A 9 4.72 12.49 -22.98
N LYS A 10 5.57 12.27 -21.98
CA LYS A 10 6.32 11.01 -21.82
C LYS A 10 5.41 9.80 -21.58
N LEU A 11 4.33 9.97 -20.83
CA LEU A 11 3.37 8.89 -20.62
C LEU A 11 2.67 8.52 -21.92
N LEU A 12 2.26 9.51 -22.71
CA LEU A 12 1.57 9.31 -23.99
C LEU A 12 2.45 8.62 -25.05
N GLU A 13 3.78 8.67 -24.93
CA GLU A 13 4.69 7.87 -25.75
C GLU A 13 4.54 6.36 -25.49
N SER A 14 4.08 5.95 -24.30
CA SER A 14 3.90 4.56 -23.91
C SER A 14 2.49 4.02 -24.12
N GLY A 15 1.54 4.88 -24.45
CA GLY A 15 0.15 4.53 -24.71
C GLY A 15 -0.80 5.70 -24.47
N SER A 16 -2.07 5.53 -24.82
CA SER A 16 -3.10 6.56 -24.66
C SER A 16 -3.94 6.43 -23.39
N GLU A 17 -3.91 5.27 -22.72
CA GLU A 17 -4.72 4.99 -21.53
C GLU A 17 -3.80 4.79 -20.31
N HIS A 18 -4.07 5.51 -19.24
CA HIS A 18 -3.23 5.51 -18.05
C HIS A 18 -4.03 5.39 -16.75
N ILE A 19 -3.52 4.59 -15.82
CA ILE A 19 -3.99 4.52 -14.44
C ILE A 19 -2.91 5.15 -13.57
N ILE A 20 -3.25 6.26 -12.95
CA ILE A 20 -2.37 7.06 -12.09
C ILE A 20 -2.79 6.80 -10.65
N SER A 21 -1.89 6.23 -9.85
CA SER A 21 -2.16 5.81 -8.50
C SER A 21 -1.58 6.78 -7.47
N SER A 22 -2.24 6.81 -6.34
CA SER A 22 -1.80 7.38 -5.07
C SER A 22 -2.38 6.53 -3.95
N GLY A 23 -1.81 6.52 -2.77
CA GLY A 23 -2.37 5.75 -1.66
C GLY A 23 -1.72 6.06 -0.32
N ILE A 24 -2.49 5.94 0.74
CA ILE A 24 -2.05 6.23 2.09
C ILE A 24 -2.63 5.21 3.06
N THR A 25 -1.83 4.82 4.06
CA THR A 25 -2.33 4.12 5.25
C THR A 25 -3.04 5.14 6.16
N PRO A 26 -4.36 5.02 6.39
CA PRO A 26 -5.15 5.97 7.19
C PRO A 26 -4.93 5.76 8.69
N SER A 27 -3.69 5.84 9.14
CA SER A 27 -3.28 5.58 10.52
C SER A 27 -3.53 6.74 11.49
N GLY A 28 -4.02 7.87 11.01
CA GLY A 28 -4.33 9.06 11.79
C GLY A 28 -4.80 10.22 10.91
N PRO A 29 -4.88 11.44 11.45
CA PRO A 29 -5.30 12.61 10.68
C PRO A 29 -4.43 12.80 9.44
N ILE A 30 -5.07 12.83 8.27
CA ILE A 30 -4.39 13.07 7.00
C ILE A 30 -4.10 14.56 6.88
N HIS A 31 -2.87 14.90 6.56
CA HIS A 31 -2.37 16.27 6.57
C HIS A 31 -1.93 16.75 5.19
N LEU A 32 -1.51 18.01 5.07
CA LEU A 32 -1.14 18.65 3.82
C LEU A 32 0.02 17.93 3.09
N GLY A 33 0.94 17.28 3.82
CA GLY A 33 2.00 16.46 3.24
C GLY A 33 1.42 15.30 2.42
N ASN A 34 0.38 14.65 2.93
CA ASN A 34 -0.33 13.57 2.22
C ASN A 34 -1.17 14.11 1.04
N MET A 35 -1.82 15.29 1.21
CA MET A 35 -2.53 15.95 0.11
C MET A 35 -1.64 16.20 -1.10
N ARG A 36 -0.35 16.51 -0.90
CA ARG A 36 0.61 16.73 -1.99
C ARG A 36 0.68 15.55 -2.95
N GLU A 37 0.67 14.33 -2.43
CA GLU A 37 0.77 13.12 -3.22
C GLU A 37 -0.39 13.02 -4.22
N ILE A 38 -1.61 13.07 -3.74
CA ILE A 38 -2.79 12.94 -4.60
C ILE A 38 -2.98 14.13 -5.54
N LEU A 39 -2.66 15.35 -5.09
CA LEU A 39 -2.71 16.55 -5.95
C LEU A 39 -1.66 16.48 -7.07
N THR A 40 -0.50 15.88 -6.81
CA THR A 40 0.52 15.64 -7.82
C THR A 40 0.02 14.64 -8.87
N ALA A 41 -0.61 13.55 -8.42
CA ALA A 41 -1.21 12.55 -9.30
C ALA A 41 -2.37 13.14 -10.14
N ASP A 42 -3.26 13.91 -9.54
CA ASP A 42 -4.38 14.58 -10.21
C ASP A 42 -3.91 15.57 -11.29
N ALA A 43 -2.86 16.34 -11.01
CA ALA A 43 -2.28 17.25 -12.02
C ALA A 43 -1.80 16.51 -13.27
N ILE A 44 -1.27 15.30 -13.12
CA ILE A 44 -0.84 14.47 -14.25
C ILE A 44 -2.04 13.87 -14.98
N VAL A 45 -3.07 13.42 -14.26
CA VAL A 45 -4.34 12.96 -14.86
C VAL A 45 -4.91 14.05 -15.76
N LYS A 46 -5.02 15.28 -15.25
CA LYS A 46 -5.53 16.42 -16.01
C LYS A 46 -4.66 16.70 -17.25
N ALA A 47 -3.34 16.73 -17.08
CA ALA A 47 -2.42 17.00 -18.19
C ALA A 47 -2.47 15.90 -19.28
N VAL A 48 -2.61 14.63 -18.92
CA VAL A 48 -2.78 13.54 -19.91
C VAL A 48 -4.08 13.71 -20.67
N ASN A 49 -5.18 14.00 -19.96
CA ASN A 49 -6.50 14.17 -20.57
C ASN A 49 -6.55 15.42 -21.48
N ASP A 50 -5.95 16.54 -21.06
CA ASP A 50 -5.84 17.77 -21.86
C ASP A 50 -5.05 17.58 -23.16
N LYS A 51 -4.13 16.61 -23.20
CA LYS A 51 -3.34 16.24 -24.37
C LYS A 51 -3.99 15.13 -25.23
N GLY A 52 -5.24 14.78 -24.95
CA GLY A 52 -6.02 13.82 -25.72
C GLY A 52 -5.82 12.34 -25.32
N GLY A 53 -5.11 12.08 -24.25
CA GLY A 53 -5.08 10.75 -23.62
C GLY A 53 -6.30 10.48 -22.76
N LYS A 54 -6.32 9.31 -22.11
CA LYS A 54 -7.33 8.91 -21.13
C LYS A 54 -6.65 8.46 -19.85
N ALA A 55 -6.68 9.29 -18.85
CA ALA A 55 -6.15 8.95 -17.53
C ALA A 55 -7.25 8.98 -16.48
N ARG A 56 -7.17 8.07 -15.49
CA ARG A 56 -8.00 8.07 -14.29
C ARG A 56 -7.12 8.06 -13.04
N LEU A 57 -7.60 8.72 -12.01
CA LEU A 57 -6.96 8.77 -10.70
C LEU A 57 -7.51 7.66 -9.81
N VAL A 58 -6.63 6.81 -9.31
CA VAL A 58 -6.97 5.77 -8.33
C VAL A 58 -6.30 6.09 -7.01
N TYR A 59 -7.07 6.09 -5.94
CA TYR A 59 -6.58 6.25 -4.57
C TYR A 59 -6.74 4.96 -3.80
N VAL A 60 -5.64 4.40 -3.31
CA VAL A 60 -5.65 3.19 -2.51
C VAL A 60 -5.64 3.54 -1.03
N ALA A 61 -6.73 3.24 -0.34
CA ALA A 61 -6.78 3.28 1.11
C ALA A 61 -6.12 2.01 1.68
N ASP A 62 -4.92 2.14 2.24
CA ASP A 62 -4.14 1.03 2.81
C ASP A 62 -4.65 0.64 4.20
N ASN A 63 -5.93 0.35 4.28
CA ASN A 63 -6.64 0.03 5.52
C ASN A 63 -6.52 -1.44 5.97
N ALA A 64 -5.91 -2.29 5.13
CA ALA A 64 -5.45 -3.63 5.54
C ALA A 64 -4.19 -3.57 6.41
N ASP A 65 -3.51 -2.43 6.49
CA ASP A 65 -2.36 -2.24 7.37
C ASP A 65 -2.80 -2.22 8.84
N PRO A 66 -1.96 -2.74 9.76
CA PRO A 66 -2.30 -2.78 11.17
C PRO A 66 -2.13 -1.43 11.88
N LEU A 67 -2.88 -1.22 12.95
CA LEU A 67 -2.55 -0.20 13.93
C LEU A 67 -1.20 -0.55 14.55
N ARG A 68 -0.16 0.24 14.25
CA ARG A 68 1.23 -0.08 14.64
C ARG A 68 1.55 0.25 16.09
N LYS A 69 0.84 1.22 16.66
CA LYS A 69 1.00 1.69 18.05
C LYS A 69 -0.20 2.55 18.44
N VAL A 70 -0.36 2.79 19.72
CA VAL A 70 -1.29 3.83 20.18
C VAL A 70 -0.66 5.19 19.90
N TYR A 71 -1.30 5.98 19.05
CA TYR A 71 -0.84 7.33 18.72
C TYR A 71 -1.27 8.31 19.82
N PRO A 72 -0.56 9.46 20.00
CA PRO A 72 -0.86 10.43 21.08
C PRO A 72 -2.27 11.04 21.07
N PHE A 73 -2.97 10.97 19.95
CA PHE A 73 -4.36 11.45 19.80
C PHE A 73 -5.42 10.39 20.11
N LEU A 74 -5.01 9.16 20.43
CA LEU A 74 -5.90 8.04 20.76
C LEU A 74 -5.97 7.83 22.27
N ASP A 75 -7.09 7.31 22.73
CA ASP A 75 -7.25 6.81 24.10
C ASP A 75 -6.45 5.53 24.30
N GLU A 76 -5.47 5.55 25.20
CA GLU A 76 -4.58 4.43 25.43
C GLU A 76 -5.34 3.20 25.96
N GLY A 77 -6.31 3.42 26.87
CA GLY A 77 -7.11 2.34 27.44
C GLY A 77 -7.91 1.58 26.40
N LYS A 78 -8.45 2.30 25.40
CA LYS A 78 -9.25 1.71 24.32
C LYS A 78 -8.38 1.05 23.24
N TYR A 79 -7.26 1.67 22.85
CA TYR A 79 -6.52 1.27 21.65
C TYR A 79 -5.31 0.37 21.91
N LYS A 80 -4.88 0.21 23.15
CA LYS A 80 -3.74 -0.67 23.49
C LYS A 80 -3.97 -2.11 23.03
N GLU A 81 -5.14 -2.65 23.28
CA GLU A 81 -5.51 -4.02 22.89
C GLU A 81 -5.83 -4.16 21.38
N LEU A 82 -5.93 -3.04 20.66
CA LEU A 82 -6.22 -3.03 19.22
C LEU A 82 -4.94 -2.87 18.37
N VAL A 83 -3.78 -2.75 18.99
CA VAL A 83 -2.50 -2.76 18.26
C VAL A 83 -2.31 -4.10 17.57
N GLY A 84 -1.96 -4.06 16.28
CA GLY A 84 -1.82 -5.24 15.43
C GLY A 84 -3.06 -5.56 14.57
N PHE A 85 -4.23 -5.07 14.93
CA PHE A 85 -5.43 -5.27 14.09
C PHE A 85 -5.41 -4.39 12.84
N PRO A 86 -5.95 -4.87 11.68
CA PRO A 86 -6.15 -4.06 10.50
C PRO A 86 -6.98 -2.81 10.81
N LEU A 87 -6.61 -1.67 10.20
CA LEU A 87 -7.31 -0.40 10.45
C LEU A 87 -8.79 -0.44 10.07
N ALA A 88 -9.16 -1.26 9.08
CA ALA A 88 -10.55 -1.47 8.67
C ALA A 88 -11.38 -2.24 9.71
N GLU A 89 -10.75 -2.98 10.62
CA GLU A 89 -11.45 -3.84 11.59
C GLU A 89 -11.60 -3.20 12.98
N ILE A 90 -10.96 -2.06 13.22
CA ILE A 90 -10.99 -1.41 14.53
C ILE A 90 -11.96 -0.22 14.56
N PRO A 91 -12.58 0.08 15.73
CA PRO A 91 -13.54 1.16 15.84
C PRO A 91 -12.88 2.53 15.75
N ALA A 92 -13.61 3.51 15.27
CA ALA A 92 -13.21 4.91 15.27
C ALA A 92 -12.96 5.47 16.68
N PRO A 93 -12.17 6.56 16.80
CA PRO A 93 -12.05 7.30 18.06
C PRO A 93 -13.38 7.84 18.56
N LYS A 94 -14.28 8.22 17.66
CA LYS A 94 -15.62 8.73 17.93
C LYS A 94 -16.60 8.25 16.85
N GLY A 95 -17.87 8.07 17.24
CA GLY A 95 -18.91 7.57 16.32
C GLY A 95 -18.87 6.06 16.14
N ASP A 96 -19.65 5.57 15.18
CA ASP A 96 -19.89 4.15 14.95
C ASP A 96 -19.20 3.60 13.68
N GLU A 97 -18.44 4.45 12.98
CA GLU A 97 -17.68 4.09 11.79
C GLU A 97 -16.38 3.33 12.15
N SER A 98 -15.72 2.74 11.15
CA SER A 98 -14.39 2.15 11.34
C SER A 98 -13.30 3.22 11.44
N TYR A 99 -12.16 2.85 12.00
CA TYR A 99 -11.02 3.75 12.19
C TYR A 99 -10.55 4.40 10.89
N ASP A 100 -10.39 3.61 9.85
CA ASP A 100 -9.97 4.09 8.54
C ASP A 100 -10.97 5.07 7.93
N GLN A 101 -12.27 4.79 7.99
CA GLN A 101 -13.33 5.68 7.50
C GLN A 101 -13.34 7.02 8.23
N TYR A 102 -13.14 7.00 9.55
CA TYR A 102 -13.06 8.20 10.36
C TYR A 102 -11.97 9.18 9.89
N PHE A 103 -10.79 8.68 9.54
CA PHE A 103 -9.69 9.53 9.07
C PHE A 103 -9.75 9.83 7.57
N LEU A 104 -10.35 8.95 6.76
CA LEU A 104 -10.49 9.16 5.32
C LEU A 104 -11.60 10.13 4.97
N ARG A 105 -12.71 10.15 5.69
CA ARG A 105 -13.87 11.01 5.39
C ARG A 105 -13.48 12.49 5.28
N PRO A 106 -12.86 13.14 6.29
CA PRO A 106 -12.50 14.56 6.15
C PRO A 106 -11.45 14.82 5.07
N PHE A 107 -10.63 13.82 4.73
CA PHE A 107 -9.69 13.91 3.62
C PHE A 107 -10.42 13.94 2.27
N PHE A 108 -11.38 13.05 2.03
CA PHE A 108 -12.16 13.05 0.80
C PHE A 108 -13.03 14.31 0.67
N GLU A 109 -13.63 14.79 1.75
CA GLU A 109 -14.34 16.08 1.78
C GLU A 109 -13.41 17.25 1.38
N ALA A 110 -12.15 17.24 1.83
CA ALA A 110 -11.17 18.23 1.45
C ALA A 110 -10.75 18.11 -0.03
N LEU A 111 -10.62 16.90 -0.57
CA LEU A 111 -10.35 16.66 -1.99
C LEU A 111 -11.50 17.17 -2.89
N GLU A 112 -12.74 16.88 -2.51
CA GLU A 112 -13.93 17.37 -3.22
C GLU A 112 -13.94 18.91 -3.30
N ARG A 113 -13.61 19.58 -2.19
CA ARG A 113 -13.53 21.06 -2.14
C ARG A 113 -12.49 21.67 -3.07
N VAL A 114 -11.46 20.92 -3.44
CA VAL A 114 -10.43 21.36 -4.40
C VAL A 114 -10.61 20.74 -5.79
N GLY A 115 -11.74 20.06 -6.04
CA GLY A 115 -12.10 19.52 -7.35
C GLY A 115 -11.32 18.27 -7.75
N VAL A 116 -10.98 17.41 -6.78
CA VAL A 116 -10.28 16.13 -7.00
C VAL A 116 -11.17 14.96 -6.61
N TYR A 117 -11.44 14.07 -7.54
CA TYR A 117 -12.40 12.96 -7.41
C TYR A 117 -11.74 11.64 -7.82
N PRO A 118 -10.97 11.00 -6.92
CA PRO A 118 -10.34 9.71 -7.24
C PRO A 118 -11.35 8.56 -7.19
N GLU A 119 -11.08 7.53 -7.97
CA GLU A 119 -11.64 6.20 -7.74
C GLU A 119 -10.99 5.61 -6.48
N VAL A 120 -11.78 5.35 -5.46
CA VAL A 120 -11.26 4.86 -4.17
C VAL A 120 -11.24 3.34 -4.15
N VAL A 121 -10.08 2.77 -3.89
CA VAL A 121 -9.87 1.34 -3.69
C VAL A 121 -9.67 1.06 -2.20
N ASN A 122 -10.54 0.23 -1.65
CA ASN A 122 -10.42 -0.29 -0.29
C ASN A 122 -9.50 -1.52 -0.32
N ASN A 123 -8.25 -1.37 0.16
CA ASN A 123 -7.25 -2.44 0.10
C ASN A 123 -7.63 -3.66 0.95
N TYR A 124 -8.26 -3.45 2.11
CA TYR A 124 -8.76 -4.53 2.95
C TYR A 124 -9.81 -5.37 2.22
N GLN A 125 -10.79 -4.70 1.61
CA GLN A 125 -11.83 -5.37 0.84
C GLN A 125 -11.24 -6.14 -0.37
N PHE A 126 -10.23 -5.58 -1.05
CA PHE A 126 -9.55 -6.25 -2.15
C PHE A 126 -8.91 -7.56 -1.72
N TYR A 127 -8.31 -7.62 -0.52
CA TYR A 127 -7.80 -8.87 0.05
C TYR A 127 -8.95 -9.86 0.31
N GLN A 128 -10.05 -9.42 0.93
CA GLN A 128 -11.21 -10.28 1.24
C GLN A 128 -11.88 -10.83 -0.03
N GLU A 129 -11.91 -10.05 -1.11
CA GLU A 129 -12.44 -10.45 -2.41
C GLU A 129 -11.48 -11.32 -3.23
N GLY A 130 -10.27 -11.58 -2.73
CA GLY A 130 -9.27 -12.39 -3.42
C GLY A 130 -8.62 -11.71 -4.63
N LYS A 131 -8.68 -10.37 -4.74
CA LYS A 131 -8.06 -9.63 -5.87
C LYS A 131 -6.54 -9.81 -5.93
N PHE A 132 -5.91 -10.11 -4.81
CA PHE A 132 -4.48 -10.37 -4.72
C PHE A 132 -4.09 -11.84 -4.82
N GLU A 133 -5.04 -12.76 -5.03
CA GLU A 133 -4.81 -14.20 -5.02
C GLU A 133 -3.68 -14.62 -5.97
N GLU A 134 -3.74 -14.21 -7.25
CA GLU A 134 -2.73 -14.55 -8.25
C GLU A 134 -1.35 -13.99 -7.88
N CYS A 135 -1.29 -12.74 -7.45
CA CYS A 135 -0.02 -12.10 -7.03
C CYS A 135 0.58 -12.80 -5.81
N THR A 136 -0.26 -13.09 -4.81
CA THR A 136 0.14 -13.79 -3.59
C THR A 136 0.70 -15.17 -3.93
N LYS A 137 -0.03 -15.95 -4.73
CA LYS A 137 0.43 -17.28 -5.14
C LYS A 137 1.77 -17.22 -5.87
N ARG A 138 1.92 -16.33 -6.85
CA ARG A 138 3.17 -16.17 -7.61
C ARG A 138 4.37 -15.80 -6.71
N ILE A 139 4.15 -14.93 -5.73
CA ILE A 139 5.19 -14.50 -4.79
C ILE A 139 5.59 -15.65 -3.87
N ILE A 140 4.62 -16.41 -3.38
CA ILE A 140 4.87 -17.56 -2.49
C ILE A 140 5.55 -18.70 -3.25
N ASP A 141 5.10 -19.04 -4.45
CA ASP A 141 5.74 -20.05 -5.31
C ASP A 141 7.21 -19.68 -5.63
N GLN A 142 7.55 -18.38 -5.55
CA GLN A 142 8.89 -17.85 -5.81
C GLN A 142 9.52 -17.18 -4.57
N THR A 143 9.22 -17.70 -3.38
CA THR A 143 9.70 -17.15 -2.09
C THR A 143 11.20 -16.87 -2.09
N GLU A 144 12.03 -17.78 -2.59
CA GLU A 144 13.49 -17.58 -2.63
C GLU A 144 13.92 -16.46 -3.58
N THR A 145 13.20 -16.29 -4.70
CA THR A 145 13.43 -15.16 -5.62
C THR A 145 13.04 -13.84 -4.94
N ALA A 146 11.88 -13.80 -4.28
CA ALA A 146 11.41 -12.62 -3.54
C ALA A 146 12.39 -12.26 -2.40
N ARG A 147 12.85 -13.26 -1.63
CA ARG A 147 13.88 -13.10 -0.61
C ARG A 147 15.14 -12.46 -1.18
N LYS A 148 15.69 -13.06 -2.24
CA LYS A 148 16.92 -12.59 -2.88
C LYS A 148 16.80 -11.15 -3.38
N ILE A 149 15.67 -10.79 -3.99
CA ILE A 149 15.41 -9.41 -4.42
C ILE A 149 15.43 -8.47 -3.22
N LEU A 150 14.65 -8.79 -2.17
CA LEU A 150 14.56 -7.96 -0.97
C LEU A 150 15.93 -7.78 -0.31
N GLU A 151 16.71 -8.85 -0.17
CA GLU A 151 18.04 -8.79 0.45
C GLU A 151 19.06 -8.04 -0.41
N THR A 152 19.11 -8.35 -1.72
CA THR A 152 20.12 -7.75 -2.63
C THR A 152 19.84 -6.27 -2.87
N VAL A 153 18.59 -5.91 -3.12
CA VAL A 153 18.22 -4.53 -3.47
C VAL A 153 18.21 -3.63 -2.25
N SER A 154 17.61 -4.10 -1.13
CA SER A 154 17.49 -3.24 0.06
C SER A 154 18.65 -3.35 1.05
N GLY A 155 19.57 -4.30 0.86
CA GLY A 155 20.66 -4.59 1.79
C GLY A 155 20.21 -5.18 3.14
N ARG A 156 18.95 -5.58 3.28
CA ARG A 156 18.42 -6.20 4.49
C ARG A 156 18.76 -7.69 4.52
N GLN A 157 18.94 -8.23 5.71
CA GLN A 157 18.99 -9.67 5.91
C GLN A 157 17.63 -10.11 6.47
N LEU A 158 16.99 -11.05 5.78
CA LEU A 158 15.74 -11.64 6.21
C LEU A 158 16.00 -12.88 7.08
N PRO A 159 15.15 -13.17 8.08
CA PRO A 159 15.25 -14.39 8.89
C PRO A 159 15.28 -15.64 8.02
N LYS A 160 15.98 -16.70 8.45
CA LYS A 160 16.04 -17.98 7.68
C LYS A 160 14.67 -18.59 7.41
N ASN A 161 13.74 -18.42 8.35
CA ASN A 161 12.36 -18.90 8.28
C ASN A 161 11.39 -17.85 7.73
N TRP A 162 11.91 -16.78 7.07
CA TRP A 162 11.05 -15.75 6.50
C TRP A 162 10.10 -16.35 5.44
N PHE A 163 8.83 -15.97 5.55
CA PHE A 163 7.79 -16.31 4.60
C PHE A 163 7.12 -15.02 4.11
N PRO A 164 6.76 -14.89 2.80
CA PRO A 164 6.28 -13.63 2.23
C PRO A 164 4.81 -13.34 2.54
N TRP A 165 4.39 -13.56 3.78
CA TRP A 165 3.05 -13.31 4.26
C TRP A 165 3.08 -12.79 5.70
N THR A 166 2.26 -11.80 5.99
CA THR A 166 1.95 -11.35 7.34
C THR A 166 0.69 -12.07 7.75
N PHE A 167 0.78 -12.92 8.75
CA PHE A 167 -0.29 -13.80 9.20
C PHE A 167 -1.35 -13.06 10.01
N LYS A 168 -2.53 -13.65 10.13
CA LYS A 168 -3.59 -13.21 11.04
C LYS A 168 -3.76 -14.27 12.12
N ASP A 169 -3.59 -13.88 13.39
CA ASP A 169 -3.76 -14.78 14.53
C ASP A 169 -5.25 -15.04 14.84
N ASN A 170 -5.52 -15.89 15.85
CA ASN A 170 -6.88 -16.24 16.26
C ASN A 170 -7.69 -15.06 16.82
N ASP A 171 -7.00 -14.01 17.30
CA ASP A 171 -7.64 -12.78 17.78
C ASP A 171 -7.96 -11.82 16.64
N GLY A 172 -7.35 -12.00 15.47
CA GLY A 172 -7.49 -11.13 14.30
C GLY A 172 -6.34 -10.13 14.12
N ARG A 173 -5.26 -10.23 14.91
CA ARG A 173 -4.07 -9.36 14.77
C ARG A 173 -3.16 -9.85 13.65
N LEU A 174 -2.58 -8.92 12.94
CA LEU A 174 -1.50 -9.22 12.01
C LEU A 174 -0.20 -9.46 12.77
N CYS A 175 0.41 -10.59 12.51
CA CYS A 175 1.61 -11.05 13.22
C CYS A 175 2.63 -11.70 12.28
N THR A 176 3.80 -11.99 12.81
CA THR A 176 4.79 -12.90 12.21
C THR A 176 4.67 -14.28 12.85
N GLY A 177 5.22 -15.30 12.20
CA GLY A 177 5.21 -16.66 12.73
C GLY A 177 6.11 -17.57 11.93
N LYS A 178 6.26 -18.79 12.41
CA LYS A 178 7.03 -19.85 11.75
C LYS A 178 6.08 -20.77 11.01
N VAL A 179 6.19 -20.85 9.68
CA VAL A 179 5.39 -21.77 8.87
C VAL A 179 5.71 -23.21 9.25
N THR A 180 4.70 -23.99 9.58
CA THR A 180 4.77 -25.44 9.90
C THR A 180 4.20 -26.27 8.76
N LYS A 181 3.19 -25.73 8.00
CA LYS A 181 2.60 -26.41 6.85
C LYS A 181 2.15 -25.39 5.81
N TYR A 182 2.30 -25.75 4.55
CA TYR A 182 1.80 -24.97 3.42
C TYR A 182 1.14 -25.88 2.39
N ASP A 183 -0.09 -25.56 2.02
CA ASP A 183 -0.85 -26.20 0.95
C ASP A 183 -1.83 -25.16 0.39
N TRP A 184 -1.51 -24.57 -0.75
CA TRP A 184 -2.27 -23.46 -1.33
C TRP A 184 -3.78 -23.75 -1.38
N PRO A 185 -4.66 -22.83 -0.94
CA PRO A 185 -4.35 -21.47 -0.46
C PRO A 185 -4.10 -21.38 1.06
N TYR A 186 -3.89 -22.49 1.75
CA TYR A 186 -3.76 -22.53 3.20
C TYR A 186 -2.30 -22.53 3.65
N VAL A 187 -2.03 -21.75 4.68
CA VAL A 187 -0.75 -21.75 5.40
C VAL A 187 -1.00 -21.92 6.89
N THR A 188 -0.33 -22.89 7.51
CA THR A 188 -0.34 -23.07 8.97
C THR A 188 0.98 -22.55 9.52
N PHE A 189 0.90 -21.79 10.58
CA PHE A 189 2.06 -21.20 11.25
C PHE A 189 1.93 -21.28 12.77
N GLU A 190 3.06 -21.33 13.44
CA GLU A 190 3.17 -21.18 14.88
C GLU A 190 3.48 -19.73 15.20
N ASN A 191 2.62 -19.08 16.00
CA ASN A 191 2.81 -17.71 16.44
C ASN A 191 3.81 -17.64 17.62
N ASP A 192 4.13 -16.42 18.08
CA ASP A 192 5.07 -16.19 19.18
C ASP A 192 4.59 -16.78 20.53
N ASN A 193 3.31 -17.11 20.66
CA ASN A 193 2.73 -17.77 21.83
C ASN A 193 2.78 -19.31 21.76
N GLY A 194 3.28 -19.88 20.66
CA GLY A 194 3.32 -21.32 20.40
C GLY A 194 1.98 -21.93 19.95
N GLU A 195 1.07 -21.09 19.46
CA GLU A 195 -0.22 -21.53 18.92
C GLU A 195 -0.13 -21.79 17.42
N GLU A 196 -0.65 -22.92 16.96
CA GLU A 196 -0.81 -23.19 15.53
C GLU A 196 -2.11 -22.57 15.01
N VAL A 197 -1.96 -21.74 13.98
CA VAL A 197 -3.07 -21.05 13.30
C VAL A 197 -2.98 -21.34 11.79
N THR A 198 -4.13 -21.53 11.15
CA THR A 198 -4.18 -21.71 9.69
C THR A 198 -4.90 -20.53 9.06
N ASN A 199 -4.25 -19.92 8.09
CA ASN A 199 -4.82 -18.82 7.28
C ASN A 199 -5.13 -19.27 5.85
N ASN A 200 -6.24 -18.79 5.30
CA ASN A 200 -6.55 -18.85 3.89
C ASN A 200 -6.06 -17.57 3.19
N MET A 201 -4.93 -17.65 2.52
CA MET A 201 -4.30 -16.48 1.89
C MET A 201 -5.09 -15.92 0.72
N ALA A 202 -5.89 -16.75 0.02
CA ALA A 202 -6.77 -16.31 -1.06
C ALA A 202 -7.98 -15.50 -0.58
N LYS A 203 -8.29 -15.57 0.73
CA LYS A 203 -9.41 -14.84 1.36
C LYS A 203 -8.95 -13.70 2.27
N GLY A 204 -7.67 -13.31 2.18
CA GLY A 204 -7.14 -12.20 2.95
C GLY A 204 -7.09 -12.45 4.46
N GLU A 205 -6.91 -13.71 4.87
CA GLU A 205 -6.56 -14.03 6.25
C GLU A 205 -5.07 -13.74 6.44
N GLY A 206 -4.76 -12.45 6.56
CA GLY A 206 -3.43 -11.87 6.51
C GLY A 206 -3.22 -11.01 5.26
N LYS A 207 -1.98 -10.64 4.97
CA LYS A 207 -1.62 -9.82 3.81
C LYS A 207 -0.15 -9.97 3.40
N LEU A 208 0.17 -9.53 2.20
CA LEU A 208 1.57 -9.39 1.77
C LEU A 208 2.28 -8.30 2.60
N PRO A 209 3.55 -8.50 2.99
CA PRO A 209 4.38 -7.42 3.53
C PRO A 209 4.48 -6.25 2.57
N TRP A 210 4.59 -5.03 3.08
CA TRP A 210 4.55 -3.77 2.32
C TRP A 210 5.35 -3.80 0.99
N ARG A 211 6.57 -4.29 1.00
CA ARG A 211 7.43 -4.30 -0.20
C ARG A 211 7.01 -5.32 -1.27
N LEU A 212 6.08 -6.20 -0.96
CA LEU A 212 5.44 -7.14 -1.87
C LEU A 212 4.00 -6.72 -2.21
N ASP A 213 3.32 -6.10 -1.26
CA ASP A 213 1.96 -5.59 -1.39
C ASP A 213 1.89 -4.43 -2.41
N TRP A 214 2.81 -3.48 -2.32
CA TRP A 214 2.84 -2.32 -3.21
C TRP A 214 2.96 -2.70 -4.71
N PRO A 215 3.96 -3.50 -5.16
CA PRO A 215 4.00 -3.95 -6.55
C PRO A 215 2.83 -4.86 -6.94
N SER A 216 2.20 -5.56 -5.99
CA SER A 216 0.97 -6.33 -6.26
C SER A 216 -0.22 -5.42 -6.57
N LYS A 217 -0.34 -4.27 -5.90
CA LYS A 217 -1.32 -3.23 -6.25
C LYS A 217 -1.09 -2.69 -7.65
N TRP A 218 0.17 -2.41 -8.02
CA TRP A 218 0.47 -1.98 -9.39
C TRP A 218 0.00 -2.99 -10.43
N LYS A 219 0.22 -4.28 -10.18
CA LYS A 219 -0.21 -5.36 -11.07
C LYS A 219 -1.72 -5.47 -11.14
N VAL A 220 -2.40 -5.56 -10.00
CA VAL A 220 -3.85 -5.79 -9.90
C VAL A 220 -4.64 -4.63 -10.48
N LEU A 221 -4.21 -3.40 -10.22
CA LEU A 221 -4.87 -2.19 -10.69
C LEU A 221 -4.42 -1.77 -12.10
N GLY A 222 -3.34 -2.34 -12.63
CA GLY A 222 -2.77 -1.93 -13.91
C GLY A 222 -2.16 -0.52 -13.87
N VAL A 223 -1.53 -0.17 -12.75
CA VAL A 223 -0.94 1.18 -12.54
C VAL A 223 0.16 1.43 -13.55
N THR A 224 0.06 2.56 -14.26
CA THR A 224 1.06 2.99 -15.26
C THR A 224 1.93 4.15 -14.76
N PHE A 225 1.47 4.86 -13.72
CA PHE A 225 2.20 5.96 -13.12
C PHE A 225 1.84 6.12 -11.64
N GLU A 226 2.86 6.43 -10.83
CA GLU A 226 2.68 6.77 -9.42
C GLU A 226 3.67 7.86 -8.99
N ALA A 227 3.19 8.87 -8.26
CA ALA A 227 4.03 9.86 -7.61
C ALA A 227 4.24 9.47 -6.15
N PHE A 228 5.47 9.55 -5.64
CA PHE A 228 5.77 9.20 -4.25
C PHE A 228 6.89 10.07 -3.66
N GLY A 229 6.95 10.10 -2.34
CA GLY A 229 7.96 10.84 -1.59
C GLY A 229 9.37 10.28 -1.79
N LYS A 230 10.37 11.14 -1.61
CA LYS A 230 11.79 10.80 -1.77
C LYS A 230 12.29 9.66 -0.89
N ASP A 231 11.62 9.37 0.21
CA ASP A 231 11.91 8.25 1.10
C ASP A 231 11.71 6.88 0.42
N HIS A 232 10.77 6.78 -0.52
CA HIS A 232 10.56 5.58 -1.34
C HIS A 232 11.54 5.46 -2.52
N ALA A 233 12.12 6.59 -2.94
CA ALA A 233 13.01 6.69 -4.10
C ALA A 233 14.51 6.55 -3.76
N THR A 234 14.86 6.38 -2.50
CA THR A 234 16.26 6.14 -2.11
C THR A 234 16.77 4.86 -2.75
N LYS A 235 18.06 4.84 -3.16
CA LYS A 235 18.68 3.63 -3.72
C LYS A 235 18.47 2.44 -2.79
N GLY A 236 17.91 1.35 -3.32
CA GLY A 236 17.50 0.20 -2.52
C GLY A 236 16.21 0.41 -1.72
N GLY A 237 15.48 1.47 -2.00
CA GLY A 237 14.20 1.81 -1.39
C GLY A 237 13.04 0.90 -1.80
N SER A 238 11.85 1.32 -1.41
CA SER A 238 10.64 0.52 -1.67
C SER A 238 10.31 0.45 -3.16
N TYR A 239 10.57 1.52 -3.92
CA TYR A 239 10.33 1.54 -5.36
C TYR A 239 11.27 0.58 -6.09
N ASP A 240 12.57 0.61 -5.81
CA ASP A 240 13.55 -0.28 -6.45
C ASP A 240 13.21 -1.75 -6.20
N THR A 241 12.86 -2.11 -4.94
CA THR A 241 12.43 -3.48 -4.63
C THR A 241 11.11 -3.84 -5.31
N GLY A 242 10.13 -2.94 -5.32
CA GLY A 242 8.85 -3.14 -5.98
C GLY A 242 8.99 -3.35 -7.49
N LYS A 243 9.86 -2.58 -8.14
CA LYS A 243 10.15 -2.72 -9.57
C LYS A 243 10.73 -4.11 -9.90
N GLU A 244 11.69 -4.58 -9.13
CA GLU A 244 12.26 -5.93 -9.32
C GLU A 244 11.20 -7.03 -9.10
N ILE A 245 10.34 -6.89 -8.09
CA ILE A 245 9.26 -7.85 -7.80
C ILE A 245 8.25 -7.90 -8.94
N ILE A 246 7.75 -6.74 -9.41
CA ILE A 246 6.73 -6.73 -10.47
C ILE A 246 7.27 -7.27 -11.79
N GLU A 247 8.54 -6.97 -12.13
CA GLU A 247 9.16 -7.41 -13.36
C GLU A 247 9.53 -8.89 -13.33
N LYS A 248 10.15 -9.37 -12.25
CA LYS A 248 10.71 -10.73 -12.19
C LYS A 248 9.74 -11.79 -11.70
N ILE A 249 8.79 -11.43 -10.83
CA ILE A 249 7.84 -12.37 -10.23
C ILE A 249 6.44 -12.20 -10.82
N LEU A 250 5.96 -10.97 -10.90
CA LEU A 250 4.58 -10.70 -11.32
C LEU A 250 4.41 -10.57 -12.84
N GLY A 251 5.52 -10.50 -13.60
CA GLY A 251 5.51 -10.52 -15.07
C GLY A 251 4.88 -9.27 -15.69
N SER A 252 5.08 -8.10 -15.08
CA SER A 252 4.61 -6.81 -15.60
C SER A 252 5.69 -5.76 -15.45
N LYS A 253 5.53 -4.63 -16.13
CA LYS A 253 6.45 -3.48 -15.96
C LYS A 253 6.06 -2.67 -14.73
N GLY A 254 7.04 -2.14 -14.03
CA GLY A 254 6.82 -1.13 -12.98
C GLY A 254 6.27 0.17 -13.57
N PRO A 255 5.51 0.96 -12.80
CA PRO A 255 4.94 2.22 -13.27
C PRO A 255 6.03 3.27 -13.54
N HIS A 256 5.76 4.20 -14.45
CA HIS A 256 6.50 5.46 -14.51
C HIS A 256 6.30 6.21 -13.19
N HIS A 257 7.23 7.08 -12.82
CA HIS A 257 7.13 7.80 -11.56
C HIS A 257 7.76 9.18 -11.60
N ILE A 258 7.36 9.99 -10.64
CA ILE A 258 8.09 11.17 -10.20
C ILE A 258 8.26 11.16 -8.69
N VAL A 259 9.33 11.78 -8.25
CA VAL A 259 9.67 11.90 -6.83
C VAL A 259 9.44 13.33 -6.39
N TYR A 260 8.75 13.51 -5.26
CA TYR A 260 8.55 14.82 -4.67
C TYR A 260 9.23 14.93 -3.29
N GLU A 261 9.59 16.17 -2.94
CA GLU A 261 10.15 16.52 -1.65
C GLU A 261 9.05 16.66 -0.59
N TRP A 262 9.41 16.50 0.68
CA TRP A 262 8.50 16.70 1.80
C TRP A 262 8.06 18.17 1.90
N ILE A 263 6.85 18.39 2.40
CA ILE A 263 6.40 19.71 2.82
C ILE A 263 6.94 19.95 4.24
N ASN A 264 7.67 21.04 4.41
CA ASN A 264 8.20 21.42 5.70
C ASN A 264 7.40 22.59 6.29
N LEU A 265 7.03 22.49 7.55
CA LEU A 265 6.52 23.61 8.32
C LEU A 265 7.68 24.42 8.88
N LYS A 266 7.68 25.73 8.67
CA LYS A 266 8.68 26.64 9.20
C LYS A 266 8.80 26.46 10.72
N GLY A 267 9.99 26.05 11.19
CA GLY A 267 10.29 25.82 12.60
C GLY A 267 9.81 24.49 13.20
N ARG A 268 9.19 23.58 12.39
CA ARG A 268 8.69 22.26 12.88
C ARG A 268 9.19 21.06 12.10
N GLY A 269 9.93 21.25 11.01
CA GLY A 269 10.43 20.15 10.18
C GLY A 269 9.41 19.62 9.16
N ALA A 270 9.66 18.39 8.69
CA ALA A 270 8.80 17.73 7.70
C ALA A 270 7.44 17.33 8.30
N MET A 271 6.41 17.49 7.48
CA MET A 271 5.07 16.99 7.76
C MET A 271 4.95 15.55 7.29
#